data_d0dcb5ed778f5eb4c01b58368747ef90
#
_entry.id   d0dcb5ed778f5eb4c01b58368747ef90
#
_cell.length_a   1.000
_cell.length_b   1.000
_cell.length_c   1.000
_cell.angle_alpha   90.00
_cell.angle_beta   90.00
_cell.angle_gamma   90.00
#
_symmetry.space_group_name_H-M   'P 1'
#
loop_
_entity.id
_entity.type
_entity.pdbx_description
1 polymer ?
#
loop_
_entity_poly.entity_id
_entity_poly.type
_entity_poly.pdbx_seq_one_letter_code
_entity_poly.pdbx_strand_id
1 'polypeptide(L)'
;MEGLKLAAELMAISARTAPKSYGKDFVQIKILQGESVHGLAEAMVRFGGETGKENFNRDGENVRNSPVVLLVGIKDAKPVGLDCGGCGFSSCKELLKASPAEGEFRGFQCALRLLDLGIALGSAVKTASLLNVDNRIMYRIGSVARRMGLCDWDLVMGIPLSATGKSIYFDR
;
A
#
# COMPACT_ATOMS: atom_id res chain seq x y z
N MET A 1 -21.36 -1.66 -1.97
CA MET A 1 -21.70 -2.00 -0.57
C MET A 1 -21.16 -0.88 0.34
N GLU A 2 -22.06 -0.03 0.86
CA GLU A 2 -21.67 1.17 1.63
C GLU A 2 -20.87 0.86 2.90
N GLY A 3 -21.18 -0.26 3.58
CA GLY A 3 -20.45 -0.67 4.78
C GLY A 3 -18.95 -0.90 4.56
N LEU A 4 -18.53 -1.39 3.39
CA LEU A 4 -17.09 -1.57 3.07
C LEU A 4 -16.40 -0.24 2.79
N LYS A 5 -17.12 0.74 2.22
CA LYS A 5 -16.60 2.10 2.07
C LYS A 5 -16.36 2.74 3.44
N LEU A 6 -17.36 2.66 4.34
CA LEU A 6 -17.21 3.16 5.71
C LEU A 6 -16.05 2.47 6.44
N ALA A 7 -15.91 1.15 6.30
CA ALA A 7 -14.77 0.43 6.87
C ALA A 7 -13.44 0.96 6.34
N ALA A 8 -13.31 1.21 5.02
CA ALA A 8 -12.11 1.80 4.43
C ALA A 8 -11.82 3.22 4.97
N GLU A 9 -12.85 4.03 5.21
CA GLU A 9 -12.72 5.36 5.80
C GLU A 9 -12.22 5.27 7.27
N LEU A 10 -12.74 4.35 8.06
CA LEU A 10 -12.26 4.09 9.43
C LEU A 10 -10.82 3.55 9.44
N MET A 11 -10.48 2.66 8.51
CA MET A 11 -9.11 2.19 8.31
C MET A 11 -8.17 3.34 7.92
N ALA A 12 -8.61 4.26 7.08
CA ALA A 12 -7.85 5.44 6.69
C ALA A 12 -7.57 6.36 7.89
N ILE A 13 -8.54 6.57 8.78
CA ILE A 13 -8.35 7.29 10.05
C ILE A 13 -7.27 6.60 10.88
N SER A 14 -7.36 5.27 11.05
CA SER A 14 -6.40 4.49 11.85
C SER A 14 -4.98 4.55 11.28
N ALA A 15 -4.83 4.49 9.95
CA ALA A 15 -3.54 4.66 9.28
C ALA A 15 -2.99 6.09 9.48
N ARG A 16 -3.86 7.10 9.38
CA ARG A 16 -3.47 8.51 9.55
C ARG A 16 -2.99 8.81 10.97
N THR A 17 -3.69 8.31 11.98
CA THR A 17 -3.38 8.55 13.40
C THR A 17 -2.31 7.62 13.97
N ALA A 18 -1.91 6.58 13.24
CA ALA A 18 -0.83 5.69 13.64
C ALA A 18 0.45 6.48 13.98
N PRO A 19 1.22 6.11 15.01
CA PRO A 19 2.44 6.82 15.39
C PRO A 19 3.45 6.86 14.24
N LYS A 20 4.12 7.99 14.06
CA LYS A 20 5.19 8.20 13.08
C LYS A 20 6.43 8.74 13.77
N SER A 21 7.59 8.36 13.26
CA SER A 21 8.89 8.80 13.77
C SER A 21 8.97 10.34 13.86
N TYR A 22 9.25 10.84 15.05
CA TYR A 22 9.27 12.28 15.39
C TYR A 22 7.98 13.04 15.03
N GLY A 23 6.84 12.35 14.97
CA GLY A 23 5.54 12.97 14.63
C GLY A 23 5.45 13.53 13.21
N LYS A 24 6.40 13.20 12.32
CA LYS A 24 6.40 13.67 10.92
C LYS A 24 5.69 12.67 10.02
N ASP A 25 4.53 13.04 9.52
CA ASP A 25 3.69 12.19 8.68
C ASP A 25 3.97 12.38 7.19
N PHE A 26 4.47 11.32 6.54
CA PHE A 26 4.65 11.21 5.10
C PHE A 26 3.72 10.16 4.48
N VAL A 27 2.84 9.58 5.31
CA VAL A 27 1.90 8.57 4.85
C VAL A 27 0.82 9.22 3.99
N GLN A 28 0.58 8.64 2.83
CA GLN A 28 -0.48 8.98 1.91
C GLN A 28 -1.53 7.88 1.90
N ILE A 29 -2.80 8.27 1.74
CA ILE A 29 -3.93 7.33 1.78
C ILE A 29 -4.91 7.70 0.67
N LYS A 30 -5.41 6.69 -0.05
CA LYS A 30 -6.43 6.85 -1.08
C LYS A 30 -7.37 5.66 -1.09
N ILE A 31 -8.66 5.91 -1.18
CA ILE A 31 -9.69 4.88 -1.33
C ILE A 31 -10.09 4.81 -2.80
N LEU A 32 -10.08 3.61 -3.35
CA LEU A 32 -10.54 3.33 -4.72
C LEU A 32 -11.86 2.56 -4.66
N GLN A 33 -12.77 2.86 -5.59
CA GLN A 33 -14.08 2.21 -5.74
C GLN A 33 -14.50 2.17 -7.21
N GLY A 34 -15.46 1.31 -7.55
CA GLY A 34 -16.07 1.25 -8.88
C GLY A 34 -15.03 1.07 -10.00
N GLU A 35 -15.12 1.88 -11.03
CA GLU A 35 -14.27 1.80 -12.23
C GLU A 35 -12.77 1.82 -11.93
N SER A 36 -12.36 2.54 -10.88
CA SER A 36 -10.95 2.57 -10.48
C SER A 36 -10.44 1.20 -9.99
N VAL A 37 -11.28 0.44 -9.31
CA VAL A 37 -10.96 -0.91 -8.85
C VAL A 37 -10.97 -1.90 -10.02
N HIS A 38 -11.96 -1.82 -10.91
CA HIS A 38 -12.03 -2.67 -12.10
C HIS A 38 -10.83 -2.44 -13.02
N GLY A 39 -10.51 -1.19 -13.35
CA GLY A 39 -9.35 -0.85 -14.16
C GLY A 39 -8.03 -1.29 -13.53
N LEU A 40 -7.90 -1.20 -12.20
CA LEU A 40 -6.72 -1.68 -11.48
C LEU A 40 -6.61 -3.22 -11.58
N ALA A 41 -7.70 -3.95 -11.40
CA ALA A 41 -7.73 -5.41 -11.52
C ALA A 41 -7.30 -5.88 -12.92
N GLU A 42 -7.85 -5.26 -13.97
CA GLU A 42 -7.48 -5.56 -15.37
C GLU A 42 -6.00 -5.26 -15.65
N ALA A 43 -5.51 -4.13 -15.16
CA ALA A 43 -4.10 -3.76 -15.31
C ALA A 43 -3.17 -4.73 -14.57
N MET A 44 -3.56 -5.26 -13.40
CA MET A 44 -2.81 -6.27 -12.68
C MET A 44 -2.71 -7.57 -13.46
N VAL A 45 -3.81 -8.07 -14.02
CA VAL A 45 -3.84 -9.29 -14.84
C VAL A 45 -2.97 -9.11 -16.08
N ARG A 46 -3.14 -7.98 -16.79
CA ARG A 46 -2.32 -7.66 -17.97
C ARG A 46 -0.83 -7.58 -17.64
N PHE A 47 -0.46 -6.89 -16.56
CA PHE A 47 0.92 -6.78 -16.12
C PHE A 47 1.56 -8.15 -15.80
N GLY A 48 0.81 -9.05 -15.17
CA GLY A 48 1.25 -10.44 -14.94
C GLY A 48 1.54 -11.19 -16.23
N GLY A 49 0.64 -11.07 -17.23
CA GLY A 49 0.80 -11.67 -18.55
C GLY A 49 2.00 -11.11 -19.32
N GLU A 50 2.19 -9.80 -19.33
CA GLU A 50 3.29 -9.12 -20.04
C GLU A 50 4.67 -9.39 -19.43
N THR A 51 4.76 -9.50 -18.12
CA THR A 51 6.04 -9.60 -17.40
C THR A 51 6.42 -11.02 -16.97
N GLY A 52 5.47 -11.96 -17.03
CA GLY A 52 5.63 -13.31 -16.47
C GLY A 52 5.75 -13.36 -14.94
N LYS A 53 5.52 -12.26 -14.25
CA LYS A 53 5.60 -12.21 -12.78
C LYS A 53 4.46 -12.97 -12.15
N GLU A 54 4.80 -13.88 -11.24
CA GLU A 54 3.84 -14.76 -10.60
C GLU A 54 2.82 -14.02 -9.72
N ASN A 55 1.62 -14.58 -9.66
CA ASN A 55 0.53 -14.18 -8.78
C ASN A 55 -0.11 -12.80 -9.03
N PHE A 56 0.29 -12.05 -10.06
CA PHE A 56 -0.41 -10.83 -10.44
C PHE A 56 -1.82 -11.13 -10.95
N ASN A 57 -1.98 -12.24 -11.70
CA ASN A 57 -3.29 -12.70 -12.20
C ASN A 57 -4.23 -13.04 -11.03
N ARG A 58 -3.75 -13.86 -10.08
CA ARG A 58 -4.52 -14.23 -8.89
C ARG A 58 -4.93 -13.00 -8.06
N ASP A 59 -3.96 -12.13 -7.77
CA ASP A 59 -4.21 -10.95 -6.95
C ASP A 59 -5.08 -9.93 -7.71
N GLY A 60 -4.99 -9.86 -9.04
CA GLY A 60 -5.89 -9.09 -9.91
C GLY A 60 -7.34 -9.58 -9.84
N GLU A 61 -7.56 -10.90 -9.89
CA GLU A 61 -8.90 -11.47 -9.71
C GLU A 61 -9.46 -11.21 -8.29
N ASN A 62 -8.61 -11.27 -7.27
CA ASN A 62 -9.02 -10.89 -5.92
C ASN A 62 -9.46 -9.43 -5.85
N VAL A 63 -8.72 -8.52 -6.51
CA VAL A 63 -9.09 -7.09 -6.61
C VAL A 63 -10.38 -6.91 -7.39
N ARG A 64 -10.59 -7.63 -8.51
CA ARG A 64 -11.84 -7.59 -9.30
C ARG A 64 -13.06 -7.91 -8.46
N ASN A 65 -12.93 -8.84 -7.51
CA ASN A 65 -14.00 -9.28 -6.61
C ASN A 65 -14.08 -8.43 -5.32
N SER A 66 -13.33 -7.34 -5.23
CA SER A 66 -13.29 -6.44 -4.08
C SER A 66 -14.01 -5.13 -4.40
N PRO A 67 -15.08 -4.76 -3.67
CA PRO A 67 -15.79 -3.49 -3.91
C PRO A 67 -14.95 -2.24 -3.62
N VAL A 68 -13.94 -2.37 -2.74
CA VAL A 68 -13.13 -1.25 -2.26
C VAL A 68 -11.67 -1.68 -2.13
N VAL A 69 -10.75 -0.79 -2.50
CA VAL A 69 -9.31 -0.94 -2.26
C VAL A 69 -8.81 0.30 -1.53
N LEU A 70 -8.13 0.10 -0.39
CA LEU A 70 -7.42 1.15 0.31
C LEU A 70 -5.95 1.13 -0.12
N LEU A 71 -5.46 2.23 -0.68
CA LEU A 71 -4.03 2.44 -0.92
C LEU A 71 -3.43 3.19 0.27
N VAL A 72 -2.30 2.71 0.76
CA VAL A 72 -1.51 3.34 1.82
C VAL A 72 -0.05 3.31 1.39
N GLY A 73 0.60 4.46 1.40
CA GLY A 73 1.98 4.58 0.94
C GLY A 73 2.72 5.75 1.57
N ILE A 74 3.94 5.98 1.15
CA ILE A 74 4.76 7.13 1.53
C ILE A 74 5.17 7.93 0.29
N LYS A 75 5.24 9.25 0.43
CA LYS A 75 5.70 10.17 -0.62
C LYS A 75 6.65 11.19 -0.06
N ASP A 76 7.77 11.41 -0.77
CA ASP A 76 8.79 12.42 -0.46
C ASP A 76 9.28 12.37 1.00
N ALA A 77 9.35 11.15 1.56
CA ALA A 77 9.66 10.93 2.96
C ALA A 77 11.11 11.30 3.28
N LYS A 78 11.30 12.34 4.11
CA LYS A 78 12.64 12.75 4.54
C LYS A 78 13.18 11.77 5.58
N PRO A 79 14.48 11.45 5.57
CA PRO A 79 15.11 10.64 6.61
C PRO A 79 14.88 11.21 8.00
N VAL A 80 14.89 10.33 8.99
CA VAL A 80 14.67 10.72 10.39
C VAL A 80 15.82 11.58 10.94
N GLY A 81 17.04 11.38 10.44
CA GLY A 81 18.21 12.18 10.85
C GLY A 81 19.02 11.55 11.97
N LEU A 82 18.91 10.24 12.18
CA LEU A 82 19.60 9.52 13.26
C LEU A 82 20.94 8.91 12.84
N ASP A 83 21.29 8.96 11.57
CA ASP A 83 22.47 8.30 10.98
C ASP A 83 22.65 6.84 11.43
N CYS A 84 21.50 6.11 11.58
CA CYS A 84 21.43 4.79 12.20
C CYS A 84 21.92 3.65 11.30
N GLY A 85 22.22 3.91 10.03
CA GLY A 85 22.68 2.90 9.07
C GLY A 85 21.61 1.90 8.61
N GLY A 86 20.39 1.90 9.16
CA GLY A 86 19.35 0.92 8.89
C GLY A 86 18.88 0.85 7.43
N CYS A 87 19.13 1.88 6.63
CA CYS A 87 18.84 1.94 5.20
C CYS A 87 20.04 1.51 4.31
N GLY A 88 21.16 1.11 4.90
CA GLY A 88 22.38 0.71 4.21
C GLY A 88 23.35 1.85 3.87
N PHE A 89 23.02 3.10 4.20
CA PHE A 89 23.91 4.26 4.06
C PHE A 89 24.54 4.62 5.42
N SER A 90 25.79 5.11 5.42
CA SER A 90 26.50 5.46 6.65
C SER A 90 25.91 6.68 7.36
N SER A 91 25.20 7.53 6.61
CA SER A 91 24.50 8.69 7.15
C SER A 91 23.22 9.02 6.37
N CYS A 92 22.30 9.73 7.02
CA CYS A 92 21.08 10.25 6.37
C CYS A 92 21.42 11.26 5.25
N LYS A 93 22.54 11.94 5.35
CA LYS A 93 23.02 12.87 4.32
C LYS A 93 23.45 12.14 3.04
N GLU A 94 24.06 10.96 3.17
CA GLU A 94 24.42 10.12 2.02
C GLU A 94 23.17 9.54 1.35
N LEU A 95 22.20 9.05 2.13
CA LEU A 95 20.90 8.63 1.59
C LEU A 95 20.26 9.73 0.73
N LEU A 96 20.26 10.99 1.20
CA LEU A 96 19.67 12.11 0.47
C LEU A 96 20.42 12.49 -0.81
N LYS A 97 21.72 12.17 -0.91
CA LYS A 97 22.53 12.42 -2.11
C LYS A 97 22.44 11.30 -3.14
N ALA A 98 22.05 10.11 -2.72
CA ALA A 98 21.98 8.96 -3.59
C ALA A 98 20.89 9.17 -4.66
N SER A 99 21.19 8.81 -5.91
CA SER A 99 20.21 8.81 -6.98
C SER A 99 19.16 7.74 -6.71
N PRO A 100 17.87 8.09 -6.73
CA PRO A 100 16.82 7.11 -6.49
C PRO A 100 16.87 5.99 -7.52
N ALA A 101 16.70 4.75 -7.07
CA ALA A 101 16.46 3.62 -7.95
C ALA A 101 14.98 3.65 -8.37
N GLU A 102 14.71 3.61 -9.67
CA GLU A 102 13.36 3.54 -10.22
C GLU A 102 13.04 2.11 -10.63
N GLY A 103 11.93 1.61 -10.12
CA GLY A 103 11.41 0.28 -10.38
C GLY A 103 9.89 0.26 -10.22
N GLU A 104 9.35 -0.83 -9.69
CA GLU A 104 7.94 -0.86 -9.29
C GLU A 104 7.66 0.19 -8.22
N PHE A 105 8.63 0.45 -7.37
CA PHE A 105 8.66 1.54 -6.41
C PHE A 105 9.92 2.38 -6.60
N ARG A 106 9.93 3.56 -6.01
CA ARG A 106 11.06 4.46 -6.02
C ARG A 106 11.88 4.30 -4.73
N GLY A 107 13.11 3.82 -4.83
CA GLY A 107 14.12 3.75 -3.75
C GLY A 107 15.10 4.93 -3.88
N PHE A 108 15.95 5.23 -2.92
CA PHE A 108 16.07 4.58 -1.62
C PHE A 108 15.13 5.23 -0.59
N GLN A 109 14.70 4.46 0.42
CA GLN A 109 13.85 4.97 1.49
C GLN A 109 14.53 4.80 2.85
N CYS A 110 14.32 5.75 3.76
CA CYS A 110 14.75 5.59 5.15
C CYS A 110 14.02 4.41 5.80
N ALA A 111 14.76 3.48 6.41
CA ALA A 111 14.22 2.29 7.04
C ALA A 111 13.14 2.63 8.09
N LEU A 112 13.36 3.69 8.89
CA LEU A 112 12.38 4.13 9.90
C LEU A 112 11.10 4.68 9.27
N ARG A 113 11.17 5.30 8.08
CA ARG A 113 9.97 5.72 7.33
C ARG A 113 9.21 4.55 6.74
N LEU A 114 9.91 3.47 6.38
CA LEU A 114 9.25 2.20 6.00
C LEU A 114 8.57 1.55 7.21
N LEU A 115 9.15 1.65 8.41
CA LEU A 115 8.49 1.22 9.64
C LEU A 115 7.26 2.07 9.94
N ASP A 116 7.30 3.40 9.76
CA ASP A 116 6.12 4.27 9.90
C ASP A 116 4.99 3.81 8.96
N LEU A 117 5.31 3.45 7.71
CA LEU A 117 4.33 2.88 6.77
C LEU A 117 3.80 1.53 7.27
N GLY A 118 4.67 0.64 7.75
CA GLY A 118 4.28 -0.66 8.30
C GLY A 118 3.32 -0.52 9.50
N ILE A 119 3.59 0.44 10.38
CA ILE A 119 2.71 0.74 11.53
C ILE A 119 1.35 1.28 11.06
N ALA A 120 1.34 2.16 10.07
CA ALA A 120 0.10 2.68 9.47
C ALA A 120 -0.73 1.57 8.83
N LEU A 121 -0.10 0.67 8.06
CA LEU A 121 -0.74 -0.51 7.46
C LEU A 121 -1.31 -1.44 8.56
N GLY A 122 -0.51 -1.73 9.59
CA GLY A 122 -0.94 -2.57 10.72
C GLY A 122 -2.14 -1.97 11.46
N SER A 123 -2.15 -0.64 11.69
CA SER A 123 -3.28 0.06 12.29
C SER A 123 -4.54 -0.02 11.43
N ALA A 124 -4.41 0.13 10.11
CA ALA A 124 -5.53 0.00 9.17
C ALA A 124 -6.14 -1.41 9.22
N VAL A 125 -5.32 -2.46 9.07
CA VAL A 125 -5.85 -3.84 9.03
C VAL A 125 -6.35 -4.31 10.39
N LYS A 126 -5.84 -3.79 11.50
CA LYS A 126 -6.43 -4.01 12.83
C LYS A 126 -7.88 -3.50 12.87
N THR A 127 -8.14 -2.33 12.32
CA THR A 127 -9.51 -1.78 12.24
C THR A 127 -10.40 -2.68 11.38
N ALA A 128 -9.93 -3.15 10.21
CA ALA A 128 -10.67 -4.11 9.40
C ALA A 128 -10.99 -5.40 10.18
N SER A 129 -10.02 -5.91 10.96
CA SER A 129 -10.21 -7.10 11.81
C SER A 129 -11.29 -6.88 12.89
N LEU A 130 -11.32 -5.71 13.53
CA LEU A 130 -12.35 -5.38 14.52
C LEU A 130 -13.76 -5.30 13.90
N LEU A 131 -13.84 -4.97 12.62
CA LEU A 131 -15.10 -4.90 11.85
C LEU A 131 -15.43 -6.22 11.13
N ASN A 132 -14.62 -7.27 11.30
CA ASN A 132 -14.70 -8.54 10.57
C ASN A 132 -14.73 -8.38 9.03
N VAL A 133 -13.98 -7.42 8.52
CA VAL A 133 -13.83 -7.18 7.08
C VAL A 133 -12.63 -7.97 6.56
N ASP A 134 -12.87 -8.87 5.60
CA ASP A 134 -11.81 -9.58 4.91
C ASP A 134 -10.90 -8.62 4.16
N ASN A 135 -9.61 -8.82 4.29
CA ASN A 135 -8.59 -7.98 3.67
C ASN A 135 -7.25 -8.71 3.54
N ARG A 136 -6.38 -8.16 2.71
CA ARG A 136 -4.98 -8.59 2.62
C ARG A 136 -4.11 -7.42 2.16
N ILE A 137 -2.97 -7.18 2.83
CA ILE A 137 -1.99 -6.21 2.35
C ILE A 137 -1.26 -6.82 1.14
N MET A 138 -1.33 -6.14 -0.01
CA MET A 138 -0.75 -6.60 -1.28
C MET A 138 0.16 -5.54 -1.89
N TYR A 139 1.46 -5.86 -2.07
CA TYR A 139 2.39 -4.96 -2.76
C TYR A 139 2.07 -4.84 -4.25
N ARG A 140 1.56 -5.92 -4.88
CA ARG A 140 1.23 -5.96 -6.32
C ARG A 140 0.16 -4.94 -6.72
N ILE A 141 -0.79 -4.69 -5.84
CA ILE A 141 -1.78 -3.62 -6.01
C ILE A 141 -1.07 -2.27 -6.09
N GLY A 142 -0.18 -2.00 -5.14
CA GLY A 142 0.55 -0.74 -5.08
C GLY A 142 1.45 -0.51 -6.29
N SER A 143 2.19 -1.54 -6.69
CA SER A 143 3.05 -1.54 -7.89
C SER A 143 2.26 -1.12 -9.15
N VAL A 144 1.12 -1.76 -9.39
CA VAL A 144 0.31 -1.46 -10.58
C VAL A 144 -0.45 -0.14 -10.44
N ALA A 145 -0.96 0.21 -9.26
CA ALA A 145 -1.61 1.49 -9.01
C ALA A 145 -0.67 2.68 -9.32
N ARG A 146 0.61 2.58 -8.92
CA ARG A 146 1.64 3.56 -9.25
C ARG A 146 1.89 3.62 -10.76
N ARG A 147 2.04 2.49 -11.43
CA ARG A 147 2.23 2.39 -12.89
C ARG A 147 1.08 2.98 -13.70
N MET A 148 -0.15 2.87 -13.21
CA MET A 148 -1.34 3.46 -13.81
C MET A 148 -1.49 4.96 -13.55
N GLY A 149 -0.65 5.56 -12.70
CA GLY A 149 -0.80 6.94 -12.27
C GLY A 149 -1.97 7.18 -11.30
N LEU A 150 -2.51 6.13 -10.67
CA LEU A 150 -3.52 6.28 -9.63
C LEU A 150 -2.95 6.96 -8.37
N CYS A 151 -1.64 6.88 -8.18
CA CYS A 151 -0.86 7.63 -7.20
C CYS A 151 0.57 7.83 -7.72
N ASP A 152 1.22 8.89 -7.24
CA ASP A 152 2.62 9.26 -7.54
C ASP A 152 3.54 9.07 -6.33
N TRP A 153 3.19 8.12 -5.45
CA TRP A 153 3.91 7.88 -4.19
C TRP A 153 5.15 7.01 -4.42
N ASP A 154 6.16 7.17 -3.56
CA ASP A 154 7.43 6.47 -3.70
C ASP A 154 7.27 4.95 -3.48
N LEU A 155 6.54 4.57 -2.44
CA LEU A 155 6.19 3.20 -2.12
C LEU A 155 4.74 3.14 -1.67
N VAL A 156 3.99 2.15 -2.15
CA VAL A 156 2.55 2.02 -1.88
C VAL A 156 2.14 0.56 -1.78
N MET A 157 1.29 0.26 -0.83
CA MET A 157 0.61 -1.03 -0.68
C MET A 157 -0.89 -0.84 -0.91
N GLY A 158 -1.55 -1.87 -1.40
CA GLY A 158 -3.00 -1.89 -1.52
C GLY A 158 -3.62 -2.90 -0.58
N ILE A 159 -4.79 -2.57 -0.05
CA ILE A 159 -5.58 -3.42 0.84
C ILE A 159 -6.97 -3.54 0.22
N PRO A 160 -7.25 -4.60 -0.56
CA PRO A 160 -8.59 -4.88 -1.04
C PRO A 160 -9.47 -5.34 0.12
N LEU A 161 -10.74 -4.96 0.10
CA LEU A 161 -11.73 -5.27 1.13
C LEU A 161 -12.87 -6.08 0.57
N SER A 162 -13.29 -7.12 1.30
CA SER A 162 -14.49 -7.88 0.98
C SER A 162 -15.27 -8.25 2.24
N ALA A 163 -16.56 -8.56 2.06
CA ALA A 163 -17.44 -9.07 3.11
C ALA A 163 -18.38 -10.08 2.47
N THR A 164 -17.88 -11.29 2.28
CA THR A 164 -18.60 -12.43 1.72
C THR A 164 -18.59 -13.59 2.72
N GLY A 165 -19.40 -14.61 2.49
CA GLY A 165 -19.44 -15.79 3.37
C GLY A 165 -18.18 -16.65 3.35
N LYS A 166 -17.20 -16.30 2.50
CA LYS A 166 -15.92 -17.01 2.33
C LYS A 166 -14.82 -16.00 2.05
N SER A 167 -13.67 -16.11 2.74
CA SER A 167 -12.51 -15.25 2.45
C SER A 167 -11.98 -15.53 1.04
N ILE A 168 -11.88 -14.48 0.21
CA ILE A 168 -11.40 -14.58 -1.16
C ILE A 168 -9.88 -14.39 -1.28
N TYR A 169 -9.21 -13.92 -0.24
CA TYR A 169 -7.78 -13.57 -0.29
C TYR A 169 -6.84 -14.68 0.13
N PHE A 170 -7.31 -15.62 0.95
CA PHE A 170 -6.53 -16.71 1.52
C PHE A 170 -7.05 -18.10 1.13
N ASP A 171 -8.10 -18.14 0.33
CA ASP A 171 -8.63 -19.37 -0.20
C ASP A 171 -7.69 -19.92 -1.28
N ARG A 172 -7.13 -21.09 -1.02
CA ARG A 172 -6.15 -21.76 -1.88
C ARG A 172 -6.56 -23.19 -2.13
#